data_9b66b53cccc2e48eeb0f5fd918b4b006
#
_entry.id   9b66b53cccc2e48eeb0f5fd918b4b006
#
_cell.length_a   1.000
_cell.length_b   1.000
_cell.length_c   1.000
_cell.angle_alpha   90.00
_cell.angle_beta   90.00
_cell.angle_gamma   90.00
#
_symmetry.space_group_name_H-M   'P 1'
#
loop_
_entity.id
_entity.type
_entity.pdbx_description
1 polymer ?
#
loop_
_entity_poly.entity_id
_entity_poly.type
_entity_poly.pdbx_seq_one_letter_code
_entity_poly.pdbx_strand_id
1 'polypeptide(L)'
;MKKNNYAIVFYCLTLLILSGCSSKFYFEPKEEEITGKISYNNSLPAAIGFVTRDGATLKNGQFITKNGEIPSFKLPKDARFLNESEDFYLATNNNFEILIIHKDTQEIQTLRLDYNAVSVSLNQNLLAIITDANILFIYDWQSQTELFRHESNPAPANNTLIASPLFLSDIAILPTLDGKLVIVDKARMQIIRNIVVNGEKYFNNVIFLDAIGTRMVAATPKRVISVSPSIISTFDANIRDLLFFQDRIFLFTSEGEVILTDQDLNEIKREKFDFAHFSTASHGRKIAILETQGFMITLDEELGQKEILALPDEISVPTFSGTNKIFIDNKIIEIN
;
A
#
# COMPACT_ATOMS: atom_id res chain seq x y z
N MET A 1 -31.51 56.86 25.08
CA MET A 1 -31.77 55.84 24.03
C MET A 1 -30.59 55.58 23.06
N LYS A 2 -29.32 55.62 23.45
CA LYS A 2 -28.17 55.39 22.55
C LYS A 2 -27.34 54.12 22.89
N LYS A 3 -27.64 53.41 23.98
CA LYS A 3 -26.87 52.22 24.41
C LYS A 3 -27.26 50.91 23.73
N ASN A 4 -28.48 50.79 23.17
CA ASN A 4 -28.93 49.52 22.57
C ASN A 4 -28.42 49.25 21.16
N ASN A 5 -28.04 50.30 20.42
CA ASN A 5 -27.62 50.09 19.01
C ASN A 5 -26.24 49.46 18.88
N TYR A 6 -25.33 49.69 19.83
CA TYR A 6 -24.01 49.08 19.82
C TYR A 6 -24.03 47.58 20.15
N ALA A 7 -24.94 47.15 21.03
CA ALA A 7 -25.12 45.74 21.35
C ALA A 7 -25.65 44.92 20.16
N ILE A 8 -26.59 45.52 19.38
CA ILE A 8 -27.14 44.89 18.17
C ILE A 8 -26.07 44.79 17.07
N VAL A 9 -25.29 45.86 16.86
CA VAL A 9 -24.20 45.86 15.89
C VAL A 9 -23.10 44.86 16.27
N PHE A 10 -22.76 44.73 17.56
CA PHE A 10 -21.81 43.76 18.04
C PHE A 10 -22.33 42.32 17.89
N TYR A 11 -23.61 42.07 18.12
CA TYR A 11 -24.24 40.75 17.96
C TYR A 11 -24.35 40.35 16.47
N CYS A 12 -24.64 41.28 15.59
CA CYS A 12 -24.61 41.06 14.12
C CYS A 12 -23.17 40.80 13.61
N LEU A 13 -22.17 41.49 14.16
CA LEU A 13 -20.78 41.31 13.77
C LEU A 13 -20.22 39.94 14.24
N THR A 14 -20.62 39.46 15.44
CA THR A 14 -20.27 38.13 15.95
C THR A 14 -20.96 37.00 15.19
N LEU A 15 -22.17 37.20 14.70
CA LEU A 15 -22.87 36.25 13.84
C LEU A 15 -22.24 36.09 12.45
N LEU A 16 -21.65 37.16 11.91
CA LEU A 16 -20.93 37.14 10.64
C LEU A 16 -19.56 36.41 10.73
N ILE A 17 -18.96 36.35 11.90
CA ILE A 17 -17.67 35.63 12.11
C ILE A 17 -17.88 34.13 12.30
N LEU A 18 -19.09 33.69 12.68
CA LEU A 18 -19.43 32.26 12.86
C LEU A 18 -19.87 31.57 11.56
N SER A 19 -20.04 32.27 10.47
CA SER A 19 -20.36 31.70 9.14
C SER A 19 -19.11 31.33 8.34
N GLY A 20 -18.00 31.00 8.99
CA GLY A 20 -16.87 30.33 8.38
C GLY A 20 -17.21 28.89 8.06
N CYS A 21 -18.08 28.64 7.07
CA CYS A 21 -18.13 27.35 6.40
C CYS A 21 -16.76 27.13 5.79
N SER A 22 -15.95 26.27 6.40
CA SER A 22 -14.83 25.68 5.68
C SER A 22 -15.46 24.87 4.55
N SER A 23 -15.50 25.41 3.34
CA SER A 23 -15.84 24.64 2.17
C SER A 23 -14.80 23.53 2.05
N LYS A 24 -15.17 22.30 2.37
CA LYS A 24 -14.36 21.14 2.00
C LYS A 24 -14.41 21.07 0.49
N PHE A 25 -13.26 21.20 -0.14
CA PHE A 25 -13.15 20.97 -1.57
C PHE A 25 -13.01 19.46 -1.79
N TYR A 26 -13.77 18.93 -2.73
CA TYR A 26 -13.76 17.53 -3.15
C TYR A 26 -13.42 17.47 -4.63
N PHE A 27 -12.94 16.32 -5.09
CA PHE A 27 -12.80 16.06 -6.52
C PHE A 27 -14.20 16.01 -7.15
N GLU A 28 -14.48 16.98 -8.02
CA GLU A 28 -15.74 17.11 -8.71
C GLU A 28 -15.46 17.45 -10.17
N PRO A 29 -15.25 16.42 -11.04
CA PRO A 29 -15.02 16.63 -12.45
C PRO A 29 -16.26 17.24 -13.09
N LYS A 30 -16.07 18.11 -14.09
CA LYS A 30 -17.18 18.66 -14.85
C LYS A 30 -17.92 17.55 -15.58
N GLU A 31 -19.22 17.73 -15.81
CA GLU A 31 -20.06 16.72 -16.49
C GLU A 31 -19.49 16.31 -17.86
N GLU A 32 -18.92 17.26 -18.60
CA GLU A 32 -18.24 17.05 -19.88
C GLU A 32 -16.93 16.25 -19.81
N GLU A 33 -16.30 16.15 -18.63
CA GLU A 33 -15.08 15.38 -18.40
C GLU A 33 -15.38 13.91 -18.03
N ILE A 34 -16.63 13.63 -17.64
CA ILE A 34 -17.07 12.27 -17.29
C ILE A 34 -17.38 11.50 -18.58
N THR A 35 -16.50 10.57 -18.92
CA THR A 35 -16.55 9.84 -20.20
C THR A 35 -17.47 8.61 -20.16
N GLY A 36 -17.90 8.17 -18.96
CA GLY A 36 -18.75 7.01 -18.81
C GLY A 36 -19.09 6.67 -17.37
N LYS A 37 -19.75 5.52 -17.19
CA LYS A 37 -20.14 4.98 -15.89
C LYS A 37 -19.70 3.53 -15.75
N ILE A 38 -19.28 3.14 -14.55
CA ILE A 38 -18.96 1.76 -14.21
C ILE A 38 -20.12 1.17 -13.42
N SER A 39 -20.48 -0.05 -13.80
CA SER A 39 -21.39 -0.91 -13.02
C SER A 39 -20.60 -2.06 -12.43
N TYR A 40 -20.93 -2.43 -11.19
CA TYR A 40 -20.34 -3.62 -10.56
C TYR A 40 -20.99 -4.88 -11.14
N ASN A 41 -20.24 -5.64 -11.92
CA ASN A 41 -20.75 -6.84 -12.56
C ASN A 41 -20.43 -8.12 -11.78
N ASN A 42 -19.43 -8.05 -10.91
CA ASN A 42 -18.93 -9.17 -10.11
C ASN A 42 -18.88 -8.80 -8.63
N SER A 43 -19.00 -9.81 -7.77
CA SER A 43 -18.93 -9.63 -6.31
C SER A 43 -18.04 -10.68 -5.67
N LEU A 44 -17.38 -10.26 -4.57
CA LEU A 44 -16.70 -11.14 -3.64
C LEU A 44 -17.71 -11.95 -2.81
N PRO A 45 -17.32 -13.12 -2.32
CA PRO A 45 -18.18 -13.95 -1.46
C PRO A 45 -18.43 -13.33 -0.07
N ALA A 46 -17.64 -12.32 0.32
CA ALA A 46 -17.82 -11.51 1.52
C ALA A 46 -17.08 -10.16 1.39
N ALA A 47 -17.42 -9.21 2.23
CA ALA A 47 -16.73 -7.92 2.30
C ALA A 47 -15.26 -8.05 2.75
N ILE A 48 -14.42 -7.13 2.31
CA ILE A 48 -13.03 -7.01 2.79
C ILE A 48 -13.04 -6.65 4.27
N GLY A 49 -12.29 -7.39 5.07
CA GLY A 49 -12.13 -7.17 6.50
C GLY A 49 -10.79 -6.57 6.87
N PHE A 50 -9.73 -6.93 6.14
CA PHE A 50 -8.36 -6.49 6.40
C PHE A 50 -7.58 -6.40 5.09
N VAL A 51 -6.71 -5.39 4.96
CA VAL A 51 -5.87 -5.16 3.77
C VAL A 51 -4.42 -5.06 4.18
N THR A 52 -3.56 -5.72 3.43
CA THR A 52 -2.10 -5.58 3.48
C THR A 52 -1.58 -5.04 2.15
N ARG A 53 -0.28 -4.85 2.01
CA ARG A 53 0.33 -4.50 0.72
C ARG A 53 0.15 -5.61 -0.32
N ASP A 54 0.21 -6.86 0.10
CA ASP A 54 0.27 -8.02 -0.80
C ASP A 54 -1.02 -8.85 -0.81
N GLY A 55 -2.12 -8.33 -0.24
CA GLY A 55 -3.42 -8.98 -0.31
C GLY A 55 -4.48 -8.43 0.62
N ALA A 56 -5.63 -9.08 0.63
CA ALA A 56 -6.74 -8.73 1.51
C ALA A 56 -7.40 -9.98 2.10
N THR A 57 -7.88 -9.88 3.33
CA THR A 57 -8.65 -10.94 4.00
C THR A 57 -10.11 -10.55 4.06
N LEU A 58 -11.00 -11.43 3.63
CA LEU A 58 -12.44 -11.24 3.65
C LEU A 58 -13.02 -11.63 5.02
N LYS A 59 -14.14 -11.04 5.40
CA LYS A 59 -14.83 -11.30 6.68
C LYS A 59 -15.25 -12.76 6.90
N ASN A 60 -15.32 -13.57 5.84
CA ASN A 60 -15.66 -15.00 5.89
C ASN A 60 -14.43 -15.93 5.95
N GLY A 61 -13.21 -15.37 6.04
CA GLY A 61 -11.94 -16.09 6.10
C GLY A 61 -11.32 -16.40 4.72
N GLN A 62 -12.01 -16.14 3.61
CA GLN A 62 -11.37 -16.15 2.30
C GLN A 62 -10.43 -14.94 2.15
N PHE A 63 -9.59 -14.94 1.15
CA PHE A 63 -8.62 -13.88 0.95
C PHE A 63 -8.36 -13.63 -0.54
N ILE A 64 -7.77 -12.48 -0.82
CA ILE A 64 -7.36 -12.06 -2.16
C ILE A 64 -5.83 -11.99 -2.13
N THR A 65 -5.17 -12.63 -3.09
CA THR A 65 -3.71 -12.57 -3.24
C THR A 65 -3.26 -11.28 -3.93
N LYS A 66 -1.97 -11.02 -3.95
CA LYS A 66 -1.37 -9.85 -4.63
C LYS A 66 -1.81 -9.74 -6.09
N ASN A 67 -1.96 -10.87 -6.78
CA ASN A 67 -2.39 -10.91 -8.18
C ASN A 67 -3.90 -10.75 -8.37
N GLY A 68 -4.69 -10.64 -7.29
CA GLY A 68 -6.15 -10.53 -7.36
C GLY A 68 -6.87 -11.86 -7.53
N GLU A 69 -6.22 -12.97 -7.20
CA GLU A 69 -6.85 -14.30 -7.16
C GLU A 69 -7.55 -14.51 -5.82
N ILE A 70 -8.63 -15.30 -5.84
CA ILE A 70 -9.42 -15.66 -4.65
C ILE A 70 -9.37 -17.19 -4.51
N PRO A 71 -8.45 -17.72 -3.73
CA PRO A 71 -8.35 -19.16 -3.48
C PRO A 71 -9.62 -19.71 -2.84
N SER A 72 -9.94 -20.97 -3.13
CA SER A 72 -11.06 -21.67 -2.48
C SER A 72 -10.80 -21.98 -1.00
N PHE A 73 -9.53 -22.01 -0.59
CA PHE A 73 -9.10 -22.20 0.80
C PHE A 73 -9.56 -21.04 1.68
N LYS A 74 -9.97 -21.35 2.91
CA LYS A 74 -10.27 -20.36 3.93
C LYS A 74 -9.22 -20.40 5.02
N LEU A 75 -8.74 -19.25 5.41
CA LEU A 75 -7.86 -19.12 6.56
C LEU A 75 -8.55 -19.58 7.85
N PRO A 76 -7.81 -20.12 8.82
CA PRO A 76 -8.32 -20.36 10.17
C PRO A 76 -8.96 -19.10 10.77
N LYS A 77 -9.83 -19.31 11.76
CA LYS A 77 -10.51 -18.21 12.45
C LYS A 77 -9.48 -17.20 12.99
N ASP A 78 -9.77 -15.91 12.85
CA ASP A 78 -8.95 -14.77 13.30
C ASP A 78 -7.58 -14.65 12.60
N ALA A 79 -7.33 -15.47 11.57
CA ALA A 79 -6.13 -15.32 10.75
C ALA A 79 -6.31 -14.24 9.66
N ARG A 80 -5.20 -13.60 9.30
CA ARG A 80 -5.11 -12.54 8.29
C ARG A 80 -4.04 -12.88 7.29
N PHE A 81 -4.38 -12.82 6.01
CA PHE A 81 -3.44 -13.02 4.93
C PHE A 81 -2.39 -11.89 4.92
N LEU A 82 -1.13 -12.27 4.76
CA LEU A 82 -0.02 -11.32 4.68
C LEU A 82 0.63 -11.33 3.30
N ASN A 83 0.96 -12.52 2.77
CA ASN A 83 1.67 -12.65 1.50
C ASN A 83 1.56 -14.09 0.97
N GLU A 84 2.16 -14.35 -0.18
CA GLU A 84 2.30 -15.68 -0.76
C GLU A 84 3.71 -15.89 -1.32
N SER A 85 4.12 -17.15 -1.42
CA SER A 85 5.24 -17.61 -2.24
C SER A 85 4.73 -18.53 -3.35
N GLU A 86 5.62 -19.17 -4.09
CA GLU A 86 5.25 -20.14 -5.13
C GLU A 86 4.32 -21.23 -4.58
N ASP A 87 4.69 -21.88 -3.48
CA ASP A 87 3.99 -23.04 -2.94
C ASP A 87 3.15 -22.75 -1.69
N PHE A 88 3.26 -21.56 -1.09
CA PHE A 88 2.67 -21.29 0.23
C PHE A 88 1.89 -19.99 0.28
N TYR A 89 0.77 -20.00 1.02
CA TYR A 89 0.16 -18.80 1.57
C TYR A 89 0.71 -18.52 2.96
N LEU A 90 0.92 -17.24 3.26
CA LEU A 90 1.46 -16.78 4.55
C LEU A 90 0.39 -15.92 5.24
N ALA A 91 0.10 -16.26 6.49
CA ALA A 91 -0.89 -15.53 7.28
C ALA A 91 -0.39 -15.35 8.73
N THR A 92 -1.00 -14.46 9.46
CA THR A 92 -0.79 -14.29 10.91
C THR A 92 -2.11 -14.38 11.65
N ASN A 93 -2.06 -14.65 12.96
CA ASN A 93 -3.23 -14.65 13.83
C ASN A 93 -3.00 -13.81 15.10
N ASN A 94 -4.01 -13.72 15.95
CA ASN A 94 -3.94 -12.95 17.20
C ASN A 94 -3.11 -13.62 18.31
N ASN A 95 -2.57 -14.84 18.08
CA ASN A 95 -1.72 -15.58 19.01
C ASN A 95 -0.22 -15.38 18.75
N PHE A 96 0.16 -14.38 17.94
CA PHE A 96 1.52 -14.12 17.49
C PHE A 96 2.10 -15.27 16.64
N GLU A 97 1.26 -15.98 15.92
CA GLU A 97 1.67 -17.09 15.07
C GLU A 97 1.68 -16.67 13.61
N ILE A 98 2.69 -17.14 12.88
CA ILE A 98 2.73 -17.13 11.43
C ILE A 98 2.27 -18.50 10.96
N LEU A 99 1.29 -18.52 10.10
CA LEU A 99 0.75 -19.71 9.47
C LEU A 99 1.37 -19.84 8.07
N ILE A 100 2.06 -20.93 7.82
CA ILE A 100 2.67 -21.27 6.53
C ILE A 100 1.81 -22.40 5.97
N ILE A 101 1.04 -22.09 4.93
CA ILE A 101 -0.04 -22.95 4.42
C ILE A 101 0.34 -23.41 3.03
N HIS A 102 0.55 -24.70 2.84
CA HIS A 102 0.86 -25.26 1.53
C HIS A 102 -0.35 -25.14 0.60
N LYS A 103 -0.15 -24.60 -0.61
CA LYS A 103 -1.26 -24.28 -1.54
C LYS A 103 -2.05 -25.51 -1.97
N ASP A 104 -1.37 -26.62 -2.28
CA ASP A 104 -2.00 -27.82 -2.80
C ASP A 104 -2.57 -28.72 -1.69
N THR A 105 -1.77 -29.00 -0.65
CA THR A 105 -2.16 -29.94 0.42
C THR A 105 -3.01 -29.29 1.50
N GLN A 106 -2.98 -27.95 1.61
CA GLN A 106 -3.62 -27.16 2.65
C GLN A 106 -3.10 -27.49 4.07
N GLU A 107 -1.96 -28.16 4.17
CA GLU A 107 -1.27 -28.37 5.44
C GLU A 107 -0.76 -27.07 5.99
N ILE A 108 -0.92 -26.89 7.32
CA ILE A 108 -0.54 -25.67 8.02
C ILE A 108 0.61 -25.99 8.97
N GLN A 109 1.73 -25.30 8.79
CA GLN A 109 2.80 -25.24 9.77
C GLN A 109 2.74 -23.88 10.47
N THR A 110 3.10 -23.85 11.74
CA THR A 110 2.99 -22.67 12.58
C THR A 110 4.34 -22.31 13.19
N LEU A 111 4.74 -21.05 13.01
CA LEU A 111 5.88 -20.47 13.72
C LEU A 111 5.35 -19.45 14.73
N ARG A 112 5.65 -19.63 16.02
CA ARG A 112 5.25 -18.72 17.08
C ARG A 112 6.34 -17.69 17.36
N LEU A 113 5.93 -16.45 17.51
CA LEU A 113 6.77 -15.30 17.86
C LEU A 113 6.33 -14.70 19.21
N ASP A 114 7.09 -13.70 19.69
CA ASP A 114 6.70 -12.88 20.85
C ASP A 114 5.99 -11.57 20.43
N TYR A 115 5.85 -11.31 19.13
CA TYR A 115 5.32 -10.08 18.54
C TYR A 115 4.40 -10.40 17.36
N ASN A 116 3.47 -9.47 17.02
CA ASN A 116 2.66 -9.63 15.83
C ASN A 116 3.49 -9.44 14.55
N ALA A 117 3.45 -10.40 13.64
CA ALA A 117 3.95 -10.20 12.29
C ALA A 117 3.03 -9.24 11.52
N VAL A 118 3.59 -8.20 10.93
CA VAL A 118 2.87 -7.22 10.10
C VAL A 118 3.19 -7.36 8.62
N SER A 119 4.31 -7.99 8.30
CA SER A 119 4.71 -8.31 6.92
C SER A 119 5.69 -9.48 6.92
N VAL A 120 5.59 -10.34 5.92
CA VAL A 120 6.40 -11.55 5.77
C VAL A 120 6.71 -11.82 4.31
N SER A 121 7.81 -12.52 4.06
CA SER A 121 8.11 -13.12 2.76
C SER A 121 8.85 -14.45 2.94
N LEU A 122 8.56 -15.40 2.07
CA LEU A 122 9.17 -16.70 2.06
C LEU A 122 9.93 -16.94 0.76
N ASN A 123 11.16 -17.36 0.86
CA ASN A 123 11.99 -17.79 -0.27
C ASN A 123 12.70 -19.09 0.11
N GLN A 124 12.30 -20.20 -0.49
CA GLN A 124 12.79 -21.54 -0.16
C GLN A 124 12.55 -21.86 1.34
N ASN A 125 13.60 -22.02 2.12
CA ASN A 125 13.54 -22.27 3.57
C ASN A 125 13.66 -21.00 4.42
N LEU A 126 13.90 -19.83 3.81
CA LEU A 126 14.07 -18.56 4.54
C LEU A 126 12.77 -17.79 4.64
N LEU A 127 12.29 -17.60 5.86
CA LEU A 127 11.13 -16.77 6.18
C LEU A 127 11.61 -15.43 6.79
N ALA A 128 11.47 -14.35 6.05
CA ALA A 128 11.75 -12.99 6.53
C ALA A 128 10.48 -12.38 7.13
N ILE A 129 10.59 -11.72 8.29
CA ILE A 129 9.48 -11.26 9.10
C ILE A 129 9.74 -9.84 9.58
N ILE A 130 8.74 -8.98 9.46
CA ILE A 130 8.67 -7.67 10.10
C ILE A 130 7.59 -7.73 11.16
N THR A 131 7.89 -7.27 12.37
CA THR A 131 6.94 -7.24 13.48
C THR A 131 6.42 -5.83 13.75
N ASP A 132 5.30 -5.73 14.47
CA ASP A 132 4.72 -4.46 14.96
C ASP A 132 5.64 -3.69 15.93
N ALA A 133 6.58 -4.39 16.58
CA ALA A 133 7.63 -3.80 17.40
C ALA A 133 8.85 -3.29 16.60
N ASN A 134 8.80 -3.34 15.25
CA ASN A 134 9.92 -3.02 14.36
C ASN A 134 11.15 -3.92 14.57
N ILE A 135 10.92 -5.17 14.93
CA ILE A 135 11.96 -6.20 15.01
C ILE A 135 11.89 -7.02 13.72
N LEU A 136 13.05 -7.21 13.11
CA LEU A 136 13.23 -7.92 11.86
C LEU A 136 13.84 -9.28 12.14
N PHE A 137 13.27 -10.33 11.53
CA PHE A 137 13.78 -11.69 11.66
C PHE A 137 14.00 -12.33 10.29
N ILE A 138 14.92 -13.29 10.24
CA ILE A 138 14.96 -14.33 9.22
C ILE A 138 15.04 -15.66 9.96
N TYR A 139 14.09 -16.54 9.68
CA TYR A 139 14.04 -17.92 10.19
C TYR A 139 14.31 -18.93 9.09
N ASP A 140 14.96 -20.03 9.42
CA ASP A 140 14.72 -21.26 8.71
C ASP A 140 13.39 -21.83 9.24
N TRP A 141 12.33 -21.73 8.43
CA TRP A 141 10.98 -22.07 8.90
C TRP A 141 10.77 -23.55 9.10
N GLN A 142 11.53 -24.42 8.41
CA GLN A 142 11.40 -25.88 8.52
C GLN A 142 12.00 -26.38 9.85
N SER A 143 13.17 -25.88 10.21
CA SER A 143 13.80 -26.18 11.50
C SER A 143 13.36 -25.29 12.64
N GLN A 144 12.58 -24.25 12.35
CA GLN A 144 12.15 -23.20 13.27
C GLN A 144 13.32 -22.49 13.98
N THR A 145 14.46 -22.37 13.27
CA THR A 145 15.68 -21.78 13.81
C THR A 145 15.75 -20.30 13.44
N GLU A 146 15.92 -19.41 14.42
CA GLU A 146 16.23 -18.01 14.20
C GLU A 146 17.66 -17.88 13.66
N LEU A 147 17.78 -17.39 12.41
CA LEU A 147 19.06 -17.18 11.73
C LEU A 147 19.55 -15.75 11.83
N PHE A 148 18.60 -14.79 11.90
CA PHE A 148 18.90 -13.38 11.98
C PHE A 148 17.82 -12.64 12.79
N ARG A 149 18.28 -11.72 13.62
CA ARG A 149 17.45 -10.78 14.38
C ARG A 149 18.08 -9.39 14.37
N HIS A 150 17.27 -8.38 14.14
CA HIS A 150 17.66 -6.98 14.24
C HIS A 150 16.52 -6.14 14.83
N GLU A 151 16.83 -5.33 15.83
CA GLU A 151 15.89 -4.40 16.44
C GLU A 151 16.10 -3.00 15.84
N SER A 152 15.11 -2.49 15.15
CA SER A 152 15.10 -1.12 14.63
C SER A 152 14.49 -0.15 15.64
N ASN A 153 14.52 1.15 15.33
CA ASN A 153 13.95 2.14 16.23
C ASN A 153 12.44 1.96 16.35
N PRO A 154 11.85 2.22 17.54
CA PRO A 154 10.40 2.19 17.71
C PRO A 154 9.69 3.11 16.72
N ALA A 155 8.61 2.64 16.13
CA ALA A 155 7.79 3.38 15.19
C ALA A 155 6.36 3.51 15.77
N PRO A 156 6.05 4.60 16.50
CA PRO A 156 4.83 4.72 17.29
C PRO A 156 3.56 4.91 16.44
N ALA A 157 3.69 5.29 15.19
CA ALA A 157 2.57 5.42 14.26
C ALA A 157 3.03 5.08 12.83
N ASN A 158 2.29 4.18 12.19
CA ASN A 158 2.61 3.64 10.86
C ASN A 158 1.44 3.83 9.89
N ASN A 159 1.76 3.91 8.60
CA ASN A 159 0.77 3.72 7.55
C ASN A 159 0.32 2.25 7.55
N THR A 160 -0.90 2.00 7.12
CA THR A 160 -1.48 0.63 7.04
C THR A 160 -0.82 -0.23 5.97
N LEU A 161 -0.28 0.37 4.91
CA LEU A 161 0.49 -0.34 3.90
C LEU A 161 1.92 -0.50 4.41
N ILE A 162 2.37 -1.72 4.56
CA ILE A 162 3.73 -2.08 4.97
C ILE A 162 4.30 -2.95 3.86
N ALA A 163 5.44 -2.54 3.29
CA ALA A 163 6.12 -3.31 2.27
C ALA A 163 6.61 -4.65 2.82
N SER A 164 6.57 -5.67 1.98
CA SER A 164 7.11 -6.98 2.34
C SER A 164 8.61 -7.07 2.12
N PRO A 165 9.32 -7.90 2.91
CA PRO A 165 10.72 -8.23 2.65
C PRO A 165 10.91 -8.74 1.23
N LEU A 166 12.05 -8.42 0.62
CA LEU A 166 12.39 -8.82 -0.72
C LEU A 166 13.65 -9.69 -0.71
N PHE A 167 13.56 -10.88 -1.29
CA PHE A 167 14.70 -11.75 -1.50
C PHE A 167 15.24 -11.58 -2.94
N LEU A 168 16.51 -11.26 -3.05
CA LEU A 168 17.27 -11.31 -4.29
C LEU A 168 18.27 -12.47 -4.21
N SER A 169 19.12 -12.69 -5.27
CA SER A 169 19.99 -13.86 -5.35
C SER A 169 20.75 -14.13 -4.05
N ASP A 170 21.53 -13.16 -3.57
CA ASP A 170 22.44 -13.34 -2.43
C ASP A 170 22.06 -12.51 -1.21
N ILE A 171 21.04 -11.69 -1.30
CA ILE A 171 20.62 -10.78 -0.22
C ILE A 171 19.14 -10.90 0.10
N ALA A 172 18.83 -10.57 1.35
CA ALA A 172 17.47 -10.24 1.77
C ALA A 172 17.40 -8.75 2.12
N ILE A 173 16.36 -8.09 1.69
CA ILE A 173 16.10 -6.66 1.96
C ILE A 173 14.88 -6.57 2.84
N LEU A 174 15.08 -6.11 4.07
CA LEU A 174 14.02 -5.99 5.08
C LEU A 174 13.63 -4.52 5.25
N PRO A 175 12.42 -4.14 4.83
CA PRO A 175 11.90 -2.80 5.08
C PRO A 175 11.57 -2.63 6.55
N THR A 176 11.76 -1.42 7.09
CA THR A 176 11.49 -1.11 8.49
C THR A 176 10.30 -0.18 8.66
N LEU A 177 9.74 -0.15 9.86
CA LEU A 177 8.65 0.75 10.22
C LEU A 177 9.15 2.19 10.50
N ASP A 178 10.48 2.40 10.62
CA ASP A 178 11.11 3.71 10.80
C ASP A 178 11.82 4.24 9.54
N GLY A 179 11.47 3.71 8.34
CA GLY A 179 11.86 4.28 7.05
C GLY A 179 13.23 3.91 6.53
N LYS A 180 13.70 2.71 6.84
CA LYS A 180 14.99 2.17 6.38
C LYS A 180 14.81 0.85 5.63
N LEU A 181 15.85 0.49 4.90
CA LEU A 181 16.03 -0.86 4.35
C LEU A 181 17.27 -1.46 5.00
N VAL A 182 17.11 -2.60 5.63
CA VAL A 182 18.21 -3.41 6.20
C VAL A 182 18.55 -4.49 5.18
N ILE A 183 19.75 -4.46 4.64
CA ILE A 183 20.21 -5.40 3.62
C ILE A 183 21.09 -6.45 4.30
N VAL A 184 20.69 -7.71 4.21
CA VAL A 184 21.30 -8.86 4.87
C VAL A 184 21.90 -9.80 3.83
N ASP A 185 23.15 -10.20 4.01
CA ASP A 185 23.79 -11.30 3.26
C ASP A 185 23.14 -12.63 3.67
N LYS A 186 22.56 -13.36 2.73
CA LYS A 186 21.82 -14.61 3.02
C LYS A 186 22.72 -15.75 3.47
N ALA A 187 23.97 -15.77 3.04
CA ALA A 187 24.91 -16.86 3.41
C ALA A 187 25.51 -16.66 4.81
N ARG A 188 25.73 -15.40 5.21
CA ARG A 188 26.36 -15.05 6.51
C ARG A 188 25.36 -14.63 7.57
N MET A 189 24.12 -14.32 7.17
CA MET A 189 23.08 -13.74 8.04
C MET A 189 23.57 -12.48 8.78
N GLN A 190 24.25 -11.60 8.05
CA GLN A 190 24.84 -10.37 8.57
C GLN A 190 24.37 -9.18 7.75
N ILE A 191 24.17 -8.05 8.43
CA ILE A 191 23.86 -6.78 7.77
C ILE A 191 25.08 -6.33 6.97
N ILE A 192 24.89 -6.11 5.67
CA ILE A 192 25.92 -5.56 4.78
C ILE A 192 25.71 -4.07 4.49
N ARG A 193 24.45 -3.60 4.60
CA ARG A 193 24.12 -2.19 4.37
C ARG A 193 22.79 -1.80 5.00
N ASN A 194 22.71 -0.57 5.48
CA ASN A 194 21.45 0.09 5.81
C ASN A 194 21.26 1.29 4.87
N ILE A 195 20.06 1.41 4.29
CA ILE A 195 19.68 2.54 3.44
C ILE A 195 18.54 3.29 4.12
N VAL A 196 18.71 4.57 4.37
CA VAL A 196 17.64 5.43 4.87
C VAL A 196 16.82 5.90 3.69
N VAL A 197 15.55 5.50 3.63
CA VAL A 197 14.58 5.99 2.66
C VAL A 197 14.12 7.38 3.07
N ASN A 198 13.70 7.53 4.33
CA ASN A 198 13.33 8.80 4.92
C ASN A 198 13.56 8.77 6.45
N GLY A 199 13.74 9.94 7.08
CA GLY A 199 14.03 10.08 8.52
C GLY A 199 12.93 10.69 9.37
N GLU A 200 11.69 10.73 8.91
CA GLU A 200 10.55 11.25 9.66
C GLU A 200 10.24 10.41 10.91
N LYS A 201 9.64 11.04 11.91
CA LYS A 201 9.35 10.37 13.19
C LYS A 201 8.08 9.53 13.17
N TYR A 202 7.07 9.94 12.40
CA TYR A 202 5.75 9.33 12.37
C TYR A 202 5.34 9.00 10.93
N PHE A 203 4.58 7.93 10.74
CA PHE A 203 4.09 7.48 9.44
C PHE A 203 5.21 7.37 8.41
N ASN A 204 6.33 6.82 8.84
CA ASN A 204 7.57 6.75 8.05
C ASN A 204 7.93 5.32 7.60
N ASN A 205 7.06 4.34 7.87
CA ASN A 205 7.31 2.98 7.43
C ASN A 205 7.45 2.90 5.91
N VAL A 206 8.28 1.98 5.47
CA VAL A 206 8.37 1.66 4.03
C VAL A 206 7.05 1.06 3.58
N ILE A 207 6.37 1.74 2.65
CA ILE A 207 5.05 1.34 2.12
C ILE A 207 5.15 0.58 0.80
N PHE A 208 6.29 0.66 0.13
CA PHE A 208 6.56 -0.01 -1.14
C PHE A 208 8.02 -0.46 -1.19
N LEU A 209 8.24 -1.66 -1.70
CA LEU A 209 9.56 -2.21 -2.01
C LEU A 209 9.41 -3.22 -3.13
N ASP A 210 10.12 -3.00 -4.24
CA ASP A 210 10.17 -3.94 -5.36
C ASP A 210 11.49 -3.80 -6.11
N ALA A 211 11.84 -4.81 -6.94
CA ALA A 211 13.03 -4.76 -7.78
C ALA A 211 12.78 -5.37 -9.16
N ILE A 212 13.24 -4.69 -10.19
CA ILE A 212 13.25 -5.16 -11.58
C ILE A 212 14.70 -5.15 -12.08
N GLY A 213 15.22 -6.33 -12.43
CA GLY A 213 16.63 -6.49 -12.80
C GLY A 213 17.56 -6.06 -11.66
N THR A 214 18.39 -5.04 -11.89
CA THR A 214 19.33 -4.49 -10.90
C THR A 214 18.82 -3.21 -10.23
N ARG A 215 17.60 -2.79 -10.51
CA ARG A 215 16.98 -1.60 -9.98
C ARG A 215 16.03 -1.97 -8.85
N MET A 216 16.23 -1.41 -7.67
CA MET A 216 15.32 -1.49 -6.52
C MET A 216 14.65 -0.15 -6.31
N VAL A 217 13.34 -0.16 -6.09
CA VAL A 217 12.54 1.02 -5.75
C VAL A 217 11.90 0.81 -4.39
N ALA A 218 12.02 1.79 -3.52
CA ALA A 218 11.35 1.79 -2.22
C ALA A 218 10.74 3.15 -1.92
N ALA A 219 9.64 3.15 -1.19
CA ALA A 219 8.96 4.39 -0.81
C ALA A 219 8.50 4.38 0.65
N THR A 220 8.55 5.54 1.27
CA THR A 220 7.78 5.92 2.45
C THR A 220 6.66 6.88 2.01
N PRO A 221 5.72 7.27 2.88
CA PRO A 221 4.71 8.27 2.54
C PRO A 221 5.25 9.66 2.14
N LYS A 222 6.56 9.92 2.31
CA LYS A 222 7.17 11.24 2.05
C LYS A 222 8.30 11.23 1.02
N ARG A 223 8.85 10.07 0.69
CA ARG A 223 9.99 9.95 -0.21
C ARG A 223 10.00 8.62 -0.93
N VAL A 224 10.36 8.67 -2.21
CA VAL A 224 10.73 7.51 -3.01
C VAL A 224 12.23 7.51 -3.21
N ILE A 225 12.85 6.34 -3.17
CA ILE A 225 14.22 6.12 -3.59
C ILE A 225 14.27 5.08 -4.71
N SER A 226 15.17 5.28 -5.64
CA SER A 226 15.54 4.30 -6.67
C SER A 226 17.02 3.98 -6.53
N VAL A 227 17.34 2.72 -6.34
CA VAL A 227 18.69 2.25 -6.03
C VAL A 227 19.18 1.33 -7.16
N SER A 228 20.34 1.65 -7.71
CA SER A 228 21.12 0.78 -8.59
C SER A 228 22.50 0.52 -8.00
N PRO A 229 23.34 -0.34 -8.59
CA PRO A 229 24.70 -0.55 -8.11
C PRO A 229 25.56 0.71 -8.04
N SER A 230 25.29 1.70 -8.89
CA SER A 230 26.11 2.90 -9.06
C SER A 230 25.50 4.18 -8.47
N ILE A 231 24.17 4.27 -8.32
CA ILE A 231 23.50 5.51 -7.96
C ILE A 231 22.28 5.25 -7.09
N ILE A 232 22.00 6.20 -6.19
CA ILE A 232 20.73 6.30 -5.44
C ILE A 232 20.11 7.63 -5.81
N SER A 233 18.94 7.56 -6.43
CA SER A 233 18.10 8.72 -6.73
C SER A 233 16.97 8.84 -5.72
N THR A 234 16.50 10.07 -5.49
CA THR A 234 15.41 10.35 -4.54
C THR A 234 14.40 11.29 -5.14
N PHE A 235 13.12 11.12 -4.74
CA PHE A 235 12.02 12.00 -5.12
C PHE A 235 11.13 12.26 -3.89
N ASP A 236 10.97 13.54 -3.53
CA ASP A 236 10.16 13.95 -2.38
C ASP A 236 8.75 14.33 -2.83
N ALA A 237 7.75 13.62 -2.33
CA ALA A 237 6.34 13.91 -2.50
C ALA A 237 5.52 13.21 -1.40
N ASN A 238 4.26 13.64 -1.21
CA ASN A 238 3.33 12.95 -0.32
C ASN A 238 2.75 11.71 -1.02
N ILE A 239 3.44 10.60 -0.94
CA ILE A 239 3.13 9.37 -1.65
C ILE A 239 1.95 8.64 -0.99
N ARG A 240 0.92 8.39 -1.76
CA ARG A 240 -0.21 7.54 -1.37
C ARG A 240 0.00 6.10 -1.82
N ASP A 241 0.42 5.91 -3.07
CA ASP A 241 0.72 4.62 -3.68
C ASP A 241 1.74 4.79 -4.81
N LEU A 242 2.24 3.67 -5.33
CA LEU A 242 3.24 3.65 -6.39
C LEU A 242 3.06 2.39 -7.25
N LEU A 243 3.28 2.53 -8.55
CA LEU A 243 3.42 1.42 -9.48
C LEU A 243 4.82 1.46 -10.10
N PHE A 244 5.49 0.32 -10.09
CA PHE A 244 6.79 0.15 -10.73
C PHE A 244 6.71 -1.02 -11.70
N PHE A 245 6.81 -0.76 -12.98
CA PHE A 245 6.82 -1.78 -14.02
C PHE A 245 7.64 -1.31 -15.23
N GLN A 246 8.25 -2.26 -15.91
CA GLN A 246 9.19 -2.02 -17.01
C GLN A 246 10.31 -1.05 -16.58
N ASP A 247 10.39 0.12 -17.21
CA ASP A 247 11.37 1.18 -16.94
C ASP A 247 10.72 2.45 -16.37
N ARG A 248 9.49 2.38 -15.88
CA ARG A 248 8.66 3.49 -15.45
C ARG A 248 8.23 3.37 -14.00
N ILE A 249 8.17 4.50 -13.31
CA ILE A 249 7.65 4.61 -11.95
C ILE A 249 6.53 5.65 -11.96
N PHE A 250 5.33 5.22 -11.54
CA PHE A 250 4.17 6.08 -11.38
C PHE A 250 3.93 6.34 -9.92
N LEU A 251 3.94 7.61 -9.53
CA LEU A 251 3.72 8.06 -8.16
C LEU A 251 2.32 8.64 -8.05
N PHE A 252 1.53 8.15 -7.12
CA PHE A 252 0.20 8.68 -6.80
C PHE A 252 0.30 9.43 -5.48
N THR A 253 -0.01 10.74 -5.52
CA THR A 253 0.17 11.61 -4.35
C THR A 253 -1.12 11.84 -3.60
N SER A 254 -1.00 12.22 -2.33
CA SER A 254 -2.14 12.63 -1.49
C SER A 254 -2.79 13.94 -1.95
N GLU A 255 -2.10 14.71 -2.78
CA GLU A 255 -2.58 15.95 -3.38
C GLU A 255 -3.33 15.75 -4.71
N GLY A 256 -3.54 14.49 -5.13
CA GLY A 256 -4.22 14.17 -6.38
C GLY A 256 -3.35 14.34 -7.62
N GLU A 257 -2.04 14.13 -7.51
CA GLU A 257 -1.13 14.14 -8.65
C GLU A 257 -0.74 12.71 -9.04
N VAL A 258 -0.65 12.49 -10.34
CA VAL A 258 -0.04 11.31 -10.94
C VAL A 258 1.26 11.77 -11.62
N ILE A 259 2.39 11.29 -11.13
CA ILE A 259 3.70 11.69 -11.60
C ILE A 259 4.35 10.47 -12.25
N LEU A 260 4.70 10.60 -13.52
CA LEU A 260 5.48 9.62 -14.27
C LEU A 260 6.95 10.01 -14.20
N THR A 261 7.79 9.07 -13.78
CA THR A 261 9.24 9.22 -13.77
C THR A 261 9.92 8.08 -14.53
N ASP A 262 11.17 8.30 -14.92
CA ASP A 262 12.06 7.22 -15.33
C ASP A 262 12.56 6.43 -14.10
N GLN A 263 13.42 5.43 -14.34
CA GLN A 263 14.01 4.62 -13.27
C GLN A 263 14.95 5.40 -12.34
N ASP A 264 15.47 6.55 -12.76
CA ASP A 264 16.32 7.41 -11.96
C ASP A 264 15.54 8.52 -11.24
N LEU A 265 14.19 8.41 -11.25
CA LEU A 265 13.25 9.35 -10.64
C LEU A 265 13.30 10.77 -11.26
N ASN A 266 13.75 10.89 -12.52
CA ASN A 266 13.58 12.12 -13.27
C ASN A 266 12.13 12.21 -13.73
N GLU A 267 11.44 13.30 -13.38
CA GLU A 267 10.05 13.54 -13.78
C GLU A 267 9.95 13.65 -15.31
N ILE A 268 9.11 12.83 -15.92
CA ILE A 268 8.81 12.85 -17.36
C ILE A 268 7.53 13.66 -17.58
N LYS A 269 6.50 13.39 -16.78
CA LYS A 269 5.20 14.04 -16.90
C LYS A 269 4.43 14.02 -15.58
N ARG A 270 3.53 14.99 -15.44
CA ARG A 270 2.62 15.11 -14.28
C ARG A 270 1.23 15.45 -14.73
N GLU A 271 0.24 14.74 -14.19
CA GLU A 271 -1.18 15.07 -14.30
C GLU A 271 -1.73 15.41 -12.91
N LYS A 272 -2.51 16.47 -12.83
CA LYS A 272 -3.15 16.95 -11.61
C LYS A 272 -4.66 16.79 -11.68
N PHE A 273 -5.22 16.22 -10.63
CA PHE A 273 -6.66 16.12 -10.38
C PHE A 273 -6.97 16.90 -9.11
N ASP A 274 -7.48 18.11 -9.26
CA ASP A 274 -7.68 19.02 -8.14
C ASP A 274 -8.60 18.41 -7.08
N PHE A 275 -8.16 18.42 -5.83
CA PHE A 275 -8.85 17.85 -4.66
C PHE A 275 -9.12 16.34 -4.71
N ALA A 276 -8.55 15.59 -5.65
CA ALA A 276 -8.68 14.15 -5.71
C ALA A 276 -7.93 13.47 -4.56
N HIS A 277 -8.58 12.46 -3.97
CA HIS A 277 -7.99 11.57 -2.97
C HIS A 277 -7.97 10.14 -3.50
N PHE A 278 -6.78 9.68 -3.87
CA PHE A 278 -6.61 8.33 -4.41
C PHE A 278 -6.70 7.28 -3.32
N SER A 279 -7.51 6.26 -3.53
CA SER A 279 -7.63 5.12 -2.63
C SER A 279 -6.62 4.03 -2.96
N THR A 280 -6.58 3.60 -4.21
CA THR A 280 -5.65 2.58 -4.73
C THR A 280 -5.47 2.77 -6.23
N ALA A 281 -4.39 2.19 -6.77
CA ALA A 281 -4.14 2.16 -8.20
C ALA A 281 -3.76 0.75 -8.65
N SER A 282 -4.09 0.41 -9.88
CA SER A 282 -3.75 -0.85 -10.53
C SER A 282 -3.30 -0.61 -11.96
N HIS A 283 -2.49 -1.53 -12.47
CA HIS A 283 -2.04 -1.53 -13.85
C HIS A 283 -2.66 -2.73 -14.59
N GLY A 284 -3.24 -2.43 -15.74
CA GLY A 284 -3.74 -3.35 -16.73
C GLY A 284 -3.25 -2.93 -18.11
N ARG A 285 -4.14 -2.80 -19.09
CA ARG A 285 -3.84 -2.11 -20.37
C ARG A 285 -3.69 -0.60 -20.18
N LYS A 286 -4.30 -0.07 -19.15
CA LYS A 286 -4.22 1.32 -18.69
C LYS A 286 -3.92 1.31 -17.20
N ILE A 287 -3.44 2.43 -16.69
CA ILE A 287 -3.39 2.69 -15.26
C ILE A 287 -4.79 3.08 -14.81
N ALA A 288 -5.35 2.36 -13.84
CA ALA A 288 -6.64 2.67 -13.25
C ALA A 288 -6.46 3.10 -11.80
N ILE A 289 -7.01 4.25 -11.45
CA ILE A 289 -6.90 4.88 -10.14
C ILE A 289 -8.30 5.03 -9.57
N LEU A 290 -8.51 4.48 -8.38
CA LEU A 290 -9.76 4.65 -7.66
C LEU A 290 -9.69 5.91 -6.81
N GLU A 291 -10.64 6.83 -7.06
CA GLU A 291 -10.77 8.09 -6.35
C GLU A 291 -11.96 8.02 -5.36
N THR A 292 -11.81 8.62 -4.18
CA THR A 292 -12.71 8.41 -3.03
C THR A 292 -14.11 9.02 -3.19
N GLN A 293 -14.30 10.03 -4.06
CA GLN A 293 -15.62 10.61 -4.34
C GLN A 293 -16.45 9.79 -5.36
N GLY A 294 -16.01 8.55 -5.65
CA GLY A 294 -16.75 7.65 -6.52
C GLY A 294 -16.40 7.81 -8.00
N PHE A 295 -15.12 8.00 -8.30
CA PHE A 295 -14.63 8.03 -9.66
C PHE A 295 -13.50 7.02 -9.87
N MET A 296 -13.42 6.46 -11.06
CA MET A 296 -12.24 5.77 -11.56
C MET A 296 -11.60 6.59 -12.66
N ILE A 297 -10.36 6.97 -12.45
CA ILE A 297 -9.54 7.69 -13.41
C ILE A 297 -8.68 6.66 -14.13
N THR A 298 -8.72 6.63 -15.46
CA THR A 298 -7.83 5.79 -16.25
C THR A 298 -6.88 6.65 -17.09
N LEU A 299 -5.63 6.22 -17.15
CA LEU A 299 -4.54 6.88 -17.86
C LEU A 299 -3.79 5.86 -18.73
N ASP A 300 -3.31 6.29 -19.88
CA ASP A 300 -2.29 5.52 -20.60
C ASP A 300 -0.91 5.63 -19.91
N GLU A 301 0.03 4.81 -20.34
CA GLU A 301 1.38 4.75 -19.74
C GLU A 301 2.22 6.02 -19.98
N GLU A 302 1.81 6.89 -20.91
CA GLU A 302 2.46 8.18 -21.18
C GLU A 302 1.71 9.36 -20.56
N LEU A 303 0.65 9.10 -19.76
CA LEU A 303 -0.28 10.11 -19.20
C LEU A 303 -0.85 11.06 -20.29
N GLY A 304 -0.99 10.58 -21.53
CA GLY A 304 -1.46 11.37 -22.68
C GLY A 304 -2.98 11.34 -22.83
N GLN A 305 -3.59 10.20 -22.52
CA GLN A 305 -5.03 9.98 -22.61
C GLN A 305 -5.58 9.71 -21.22
N LYS A 306 -6.63 10.44 -20.88
CA LYS A 306 -7.35 10.25 -19.60
C LYS A 306 -8.85 10.06 -19.84
N GLU A 307 -9.45 9.20 -19.02
CA GLU A 307 -10.88 9.01 -18.93
C GLU A 307 -11.29 9.08 -17.46
N ILE A 308 -12.43 9.69 -17.18
CA ILE A 308 -13.02 9.72 -15.84
C ILE A 308 -14.37 8.99 -15.91
N LEU A 309 -14.48 7.92 -15.15
CA LEU A 309 -15.66 7.06 -15.12
C LEU A 309 -16.34 7.19 -13.76
N ALA A 310 -17.62 7.50 -13.73
CA ALA A 310 -18.38 7.59 -12.49
C ALA A 310 -18.73 6.20 -11.95
N LEU A 311 -18.54 6.00 -10.66
CA LEU A 311 -18.97 4.82 -9.90
C LEU A 311 -20.35 5.08 -9.30
N PRO A 312 -21.12 4.01 -8.94
CA PRO A 312 -22.41 4.19 -8.30
C PRO A 312 -22.36 4.86 -6.92
N ASP A 313 -21.27 4.68 -6.18
CA ASP A 313 -21.13 5.10 -4.79
C ASP A 313 -19.77 5.74 -4.52
N GLU A 314 -19.69 6.63 -3.51
CA GLU A 314 -18.43 7.10 -2.93
C GLU A 314 -17.67 5.95 -2.23
N ILE A 315 -16.35 6.08 -2.13
CA ILE A 315 -15.47 5.05 -1.57
C ILE A 315 -15.09 5.38 -0.14
N SER A 316 -15.84 4.84 0.80
CA SER A 316 -15.58 4.95 2.25
C SER A 316 -15.24 3.61 2.92
N VAL A 317 -15.11 2.56 2.12
CA VAL A 317 -14.88 1.18 2.54
C VAL A 317 -13.49 0.69 2.15
N PRO A 318 -12.97 -0.40 2.74
CA PRO A 318 -11.68 -0.96 2.36
C PRO A 318 -11.62 -1.31 0.87
N THR A 319 -10.49 -0.98 0.25
CA THR A 319 -10.19 -1.28 -1.16
C THR A 319 -8.87 -2.02 -1.27
N PHE A 320 -8.75 -2.85 -2.30
CA PHE A 320 -7.52 -3.53 -2.64
C PHE A 320 -7.36 -3.58 -4.17
N SER A 321 -6.14 -3.47 -4.68
CA SER A 321 -5.82 -3.60 -6.09
C SER A 321 -4.97 -4.86 -6.33
N GLY A 322 -5.45 -5.73 -7.20
CA GLY A 322 -4.67 -6.82 -7.78
C GLY A 322 -4.30 -6.52 -9.24
N THR A 323 -3.72 -7.49 -9.93
CA THR A 323 -3.43 -7.36 -11.35
C THR A 323 -4.75 -7.29 -12.15
N ASN A 324 -4.94 -6.22 -12.93
CA ASN A 324 -6.15 -5.98 -13.73
C ASN A 324 -7.47 -5.94 -12.97
N LYS A 325 -7.45 -5.76 -11.64
CA LYS A 325 -8.66 -5.75 -10.81
C LYS A 325 -8.55 -4.75 -9.67
N ILE A 326 -9.67 -4.10 -9.37
CA ILE A 326 -9.86 -3.32 -8.15
C ILE A 326 -11.03 -3.91 -7.38
N PHE A 327 -10.83 -4.10 -6.09
CA PHE A 327 -11.81 -4.62 -5.15
C PHE A 327 -12.27 -3.52 -4.20
N ILE A 328 -13.58 -3.37 -4.06
CA ILE A 328 -14.22 -2.33 -3.24
C ILE A 328 -15.23 -3.03 -2.32
N ASP A 329 -14.96 -3.13 -1.03
CA ASP A 329 -15.76 -3.90 -0.08
C ASP A 329 -16.01 -5.33 -0.59
N ASN A 330 -17.21 -5.62 -1.09
CA ASN A 330 -17.54 -6.91 -1.68
C ASN A 330 -17.71 -6.87 -3.22
N LYS A 331 -17.26 -5.84 -3.89
CA LYS A 331 -17.44 -5.63 -5.33
C LYS A 331 -16.11 -5.73 -6.07
N ILE A 332 -16.17 -6.12 -7.35
CA ILE A 332 -15.00 -6.26 -8.22
C ILE A 332 -15.20 -5.37 -9.44
N ILE A 333 -14.16 -4.62 -9.79
CA ILE A 333 -14.02 -3.92 -11.07
C ILE A 333 -12.87 -4.57 -11.83
N GLU A 334 -13.13 -5.04 -13.04
CA GLU A 334 -12.10 -5.53 -13.95
C GLU A 334 -11.59 -4.37 -14.82
N ILE A 335 -10.26 -4.27 -14.92
CA ILE A 335 -9.57 -3.23 -15.69
C ILE A 335 -9.19 -3.85 -17.03
N ASN A 336 -9.90 -3.46 -18.08
CA ASN A 336 -9.72 -3.98 -19.46
C ASN A 336 -8.69 -3.17 -20.25
#